data_a3a32cc3ddf797f377a77f48d291d469
#
_entry.id   a3a32cc3ddf797f377a77f48d291d469
#
_cell.length_a   1.000
_cell.length_b   1.000
_cell.length_c   1.000
_cell.angle_alpha   90.00
_cell.angle_beta   90.00
_cell.angle_gamma   90.00
#
_symmetry.space_group_name_H-M   'P 1'
#
loop_
_entity.id
_entity.type
_entity.pdbx_description
1 polymer ?
#
loop_
_entity_poly.entity_id
_entity_poly.type
_entity_poly.pdbx_seq_one_letter_code
_entity_poly.pdbx_strand_id
1 'polypeptide(L)'
;MPADIPFNKRTYYNRKTIPQTGRVHKQTATLVRIEDTDMKRSKYRSQFELHLAKGLAQNKVKFEYESKKFIYIPKPRTYTPDFYIIESDIYIEAKGHLDKADRVKMALIKEQHKDLDIRFVFMNARNKIYKGSRTTYADWCNKHNFRWAEKTIPAEWFKK
;
A
#
# COMPACT_ATOMS: atom_id res chain seq x y z
N MET A 1 -18.95 -10.39 -24.00
CA MET A 1 -17.50 -10.47 -24.06
C MET A 1 -16.95 -9.05 -24.03
N PRO A 2 -16.37 -8.56 -22.93
CA PRO A 2 -15.69 -7.27 -22.96
C PRO A 2 -14.31 -7.46 -23.60
N ALA A 3 -13.96 -6.53 -24.48
CA ALA A 3 -12.75 -6.54 -25.27
C ALA A 3 -11.49 -6.48 -24.38
N ASP A 4 -10.57 -7.40 -24.62
CA ASP A 4 -9.21 -7.38 -24.08
C ASP A 4 -8.51 -6.10 -24.54
N ILE A 5 -8.17 -5.23 -23.58
CA ILE A 5 -7.27 -4.11 -23.83
C ILE A 5 -5.85 -4.70 -23.87
N PRO A 6 -5.15 -4.71 -25.00
CA PRO A 6 -3.83 -5.28 -25.08
C PRO A 6 -2.85 -4.41 -24.25
N PHE A 7 -2.32 -4.98 -23.19
CA PHE A 7 -1.23 -4.40 -22.42
C PHE A 7 0.05 -4.39 -23.28
N ASN A 8 0.35 -3.25 -23.86
CA ASN A 8 1.54 -3.08 -24.70
C ASN A 8 2.81 -3.02 -23.84
N LYS A 9 3.50 -4.17 -23.70
CA LYS A 9 4.75 -4.34 -22.93
C LYS A 9 5.95 -3.56 -23.49
N ARG A 10 5.86 -2.90 -24.63
CA ARG A 10 7.04 -2.31 -25.32
C ARG A 10 7.35 -0.86 -25.00
N THR A 11 6.49 -0.12 -24.34
CA THR A 11 6.65 1.34 -24.20
C THR A 11 7.31 1.80 -22.90
N TYR A 12 7.55 0.91 -21.91
CA TYR A 12 7.99 1.34 -20.57
C TYR A 12 9.40 0.95 -20.13
N TYR A 13 10.19 0.28 -20.97
CA TYR A 13 11.59 0.00 -20.66
C TYR A 13 12.54 0.62 -21.71
N ASN A 14 12.73 1.93 -21.61
CA ASN A 14 13.88 2.55 -22.29
C ASN A 14 15.12 2.39 -21.41
N ARG A 15 15.93 1.38 -21.73
CA ARG A 15 17.15 0.97 -21.00
C ARG A 15 18.36 1.91 -21.20
N LYS A 16 18.14 3.16 -21.54
CA LYS A 16 19.25 4.12 -21.75
C LYS A 16 19.05 5.33 -20.85
N THR A 17 19.60 5.27 -19.65
CA THR A 17 20.23 6.34 -18.86
C THR A 17 20.27 5.96 -17.37
N ILE A 18 21.13 5.00 -17.04
CA ILE A 18 21.74 4.96 -15.71
C ILE A 18 23.16 5.43 -15.92
N PRO A 19 23.56 6.59 -15.40
CA PRO A 19 24.96 7.02 -15.45
C PRO A 19 25.79 6.06 -14.59
N GLN A 20 26.82 5.46 -15.16
CA GLN A 20 27.82 4.67 -14.46
C GLN A 20 28.56 5.57 -13.45
N THR A 21 28.58 5.13 -12.23
CA THR A 21 29.11 5.79 -11.05
C THR A 21 30.59 6.12 -11.18
N GLY A 22 30.91 7.41 -11.09
CA GLY A 22 32.27 7.88 -10.82
C GLY A 22 32.69 7.52 -9.39
N ARG A 23 34.00 7.24 -9.23
CA ARG A 23 34.72 6.90 -7.99
C ARG A 23 34.30 7.78 -6.80
N VAL A 24 33.82 7.17 -5.72
CA VAL A 24 33.58 7.85 -4.44
C VAL A 24 34.93 8.09 -3.74
N HIS A 25 35.32 9.34 -3.60
CA HIS A 25 36.41 9.73 -2.72
C HIS A 25 35.90 9.58 -1.25
N LYS A 26 36.64 8.79 -0.45
CA LYS A 26 36.46 8.76 1.00
C LYS A 26 36.88 10.11 1.58
N GLN A 27 35.92 10.99 1.83
CA GLN A 27 36.08 12.10 2.76
C GLN A 27 35.30 11.75 4.03
N THR A 28 36.02 11.67 5.14
CA THR A 28 35.48 11.52 6.50
C THR A 28 34.58 12.72 6.80
N ALA A 29 33.26 12.50 6.74
CA ALA A 29 32.29 13.51 7.13
C ALA A 29 32.34 13.69 8.65
N THR A 30 32.81 14.84 9.11
CA THR A 30 32.70 15.27 10.49
C THR A 30 31.22 15.44 10.83
N LEU A 31 30.70 14.60 11.73
CA LEU A 31 29.32 14.70 12.23
C LEU A 31 29.16 16.01 13.01
N VAL A 32 28.58 17.01 12.41
CA VAL A 32 28.14 18.22 13.12
C VAL A 32 26.93 17.86 13.97
N ARG A 33 27.03 18.01 15.28
CA ARG A 33 25.88 17.86 16.21
C ARG A 33 24.84 18.93 15.86
N ILE A 34 23.68 18.48 15.39
CA ILE A 34 22.54 19.33 15.05
C ILE A 34 21.69 19.41 16.31
N GLU A 35 21.45 20.60 16.83
CA GLU A 35 20.61 20.81 18.01
C GLU A 35 19.13 20.61 17.67
N ASP A 36 18.34 20.03 18.61
CA ASP A 36 16.90 19.74 18.42
C ASP A 36 16.03 20.98 18.10
N THR A 37 16.53 22.16 18.43
CA THR A 37 15.87 23.43 18.14
C THR A 37 15.76 23.74 16.65
N ASP A 38 16.67 23.21 15.82
CA ASP A 38 16.68 23.41 14.36
C ASP A 38 15.54 22.67 13.66
N MET A 39 15.05 21.55 14.24
CA MET A 39 13.97 20.76 13.63
C MET A 39 12.60 21.44 13.70
N LYS A 40 12.27 22.12 14.78
CA LYS A 40 10.92 22.74 14.99
C LYS A 40 10.56 23.82 13.95
N ARG A 41 11.57 24.41 13.29
CA ARG A 41 11.42 25.45 12.24
C ARG A 41 11.88 25.00 10.86
N SER A 42 12.31 23.74 10.71
CA SER A 42 12.89 23.20 9.48
C SER A 42 11.81 22.67 8.56
N LYS A 43 11.94 22.88 7.24
CA LYS A 43 11.11 22.23 6.21
C LYS A 43 11.44 20.75 6.02
N TYR A 44 12.55 20.26 6.60
CA TYR A 44 13.01 18.87 6.46
C TYR A 44 12.31 17.95 7.45
N ARG A 45 12.00 16.71 7.05
CA ARG A 45 11.23 15.75 7.85
C ARG A 45 12.09 14.99 8.87
N SER A 46 13.41 15.03 8.74
CA SER A 46 14.34 14.35 9.64
C SER A 46 15.60 15.16 9.88
N GLN A 47 16.28 14.87 11.01
CA GLN A 47 17.58 15.44 11.33
C GLN A 47 18.64 15.07 10.28
N PHE A 48 18.54 13.86 9.72
CA PHE A 48 19.46 13.41 8.68
C PHE A 48 19.30 14.22 7.40
N GLU A 49 18.08 14.50 6.96
CA GLU A 49 17.81 15.35 5.79
C GLU A 49 18.32 16.79 6.00
N LEU A 50 18.09 17.36 7.19
CA LEU A 50 18.62 18.67 7.57
C LEU A 50 20.15 18.69 7.52
N HIS A 51 20.80 17.63 8.04
CA HIS A 51 22.26 17.49 8.01
C HIS A 51 22.78 17.45 6.56
N LEU A 52 22.16 16.66 5.69
CA LEU A 52 22.52 16.59 4.26
C LEU A 52 22.33 17.96 3.57
N ALA A 53 21.22 18.64 3.83
CA ALA A 53 20.96 19.97 3.28
C ALA A 53 22.02 21.01 3.71
N LYS A 54 22.42 20.99 4.99
CA LYS A 54 23.53 21.83 5.49
C LYS A 54 24.84 21.50 4.77
N GLY A 55 25.15 20.22 4.58
CA GLY A 55 26.33 19.79 3.83
C GLY A 55 26.34 20.26 2.38
N LEU A 56 25.20 20.15 1.69
CA LEU A 56 25.05 20.66 0.33
C LEU A 56 25.27 22.18 0.27
N ALA A 57 24.68 22.92 1.21
CA ALA A 57 24.81 24.37 1.29
C ALA A 57 26.26 24.81 1.58
N GLN A 58 26.98 24.14 2.50
CA GLN A 58 28.39 24.39 2.82
C GLN A 58 29.29 24.19 1.59
N ASN A 59 28.98 23.19 0.76
CA ASN A 59 29.68 22.93 -0.50
C ASN A 59 29.19 23.80 -1.69
N LYS A 60 28.34 24.79 -1.41
CA LYS A 60 27.76 25.71 -2.41
C LYS A 60 27.01 24.98 -3.56
N VAL A 61 26.47 23.79 -3.28
CA VAL A 61 25.66 23.02 -4.22
C VAL A 61 24.24 23.57 -4.22
N LYS A 62 23.72 23.95 -5.39
CA LYS A 62 22.31 24.32 -5.55
C LYS A 62 21.45 23.07 -5.52
N PHE A 63 20.44 23.01 -4.68
CA PHE A 63 19.53 21.89 -4.57
C PHE A 63 18.11 22.34 -4.29
N GLU A 64 17.17 21.47 -4.60
CA GLU A 64 15.74 21.60 -4.27
C GLU A 64 15.34 20.42 -3.40
N TYR A 65 14.53 20.65 -2.38
CA TYR A 65 14.02 19.64 -1.48
C TYR A 65 12.59 19.25 -1.84
N GLU A 66 12.35 17.96 -2.09
CA GLU A 66 11.04 17.37 -2.47
C GLU A 66 10.33 18.08 -3.64
N SER A 67 11.06 18.72 -4.53
CA SER A 67 10.50 19.51 -5.65
C SER A 67 10.03 18.65 -6.82
N LYS A 68 10.55 17.43 -6.96
CA LYS A 68 10.22 16.53 -8.07
C LYS A 68 9.38 15.36 -7.59
N LYS A 69 8.35 15.01 -8.36
CA LYS A 69 7.50 13.85 -8.10
C LYS A 69 7.51 12.93 -9.32
N PHE A 70 7.74 11.65 -9.09
CA PHE A 70 7.73 10.64 -10.13
C PHE A 70 6.65 9.61 -9.83
N ILE A 71 5.81 9.32 -10.83
CA ILE A 71 4.81 8.25 -10.73
C ILE A 71 5.52 6.93 -11.05
N TYR A 72 5.32 5.91 -10.22
CA TYR A 72 5.74 4.55 -10.51
C TYR A 72 4.54 3.60 -10.40
N ILE A 73 4.51 2.59 -11.28
CA ILE A 73 3.44 1.60 -11.33
C ILE A 73 3.99 0.29 -10.75
N PRO A 74 3.47 -0.20 -9.62
CA PRO A 74 3.85 -1.49 -9.06
C PRO A 74 3.51 -2.64 -10.03
N LYS A 75 4.25 -3.75 -9.92
CA LYS A 75 3.88 -4.97 -10.66
C LYS A 75 2.47 -5.43 -10.25
N PRO A 76 1.63 -5.85 -11.21
CA PRO A 76 0.34 -6.47 -10.90
C PRO A 76 0.52 -7.68 -9.99
N ARG A 77 -0.45 -7.88 -9.09
CA ARG A 77 -0.52 -9.04 -8.19
C ARG A 77 -1.85 -9.74 -8.44
N THR A 78 -1.86 -11.05 -8.29
CA THR A 78 -3.07 -11.85 -8.38
C THR A 78 -3.72 -11.97 -7.00
N TYR A 79 -5.04 -12.05 -6.99
CA TYR A 79 -5.86 -12.40 -5.84
C TYR A 79 -6.60 -13.70 -6.15
N THR A 80 -6.56 -14.64 -5.23
CA THR A 80 -7.31 -15.89 -5.29
C THR A 80 -8.17 -15.96 -4.05
N PRO A 81 -9.52 -15.95 -4.18
CA PRO A 81 -10.44 -16.15 -3.05
C PRO A 81 -10.30 -17.57 -2.50
N ASP A 82 -10.65 -17.77 -1.23
CA ASP A 82 -10.56 -19.09 -0.59
C ASP A 82 -11.61 -20.07 -1.16
N PHE A 83 -12.84 -19.60 -1.43
CA PHE A 83 -13.89 -20.43 -2.04
C PHE A 83 -14.70 -19.64 -3.07
N TYR A 84 -15.18 -20.36 -4.09
CA TYR A 84 -16.17 -19.88 -5.03
C TYR A 84 -17.42 -20.76 -4.96
N ILE A 85 -18.56 -20.16 -4.65
CA ILE A 85 -19.86 -20.82 -4.58
C ILE A 85 -20.55 -20.66 -5.93
N ILE A 86 -20.55 -21.75 -6.70
CA ILE A 86 -20.98 -21.75 -8.11
C ILE A 86 -22.45 -21.36 -8.26
N GLU A 87 -23.34 -21.90 -7.39
CA GLU A 87 -24.78 -21.71 -7.49
C GLU A 87 -25.22 -20.26 -7.30
N SER A 88 -24.54 -19.52 -6.45
CA SER A 88 -24.88 -18.12 -6.12
C SER A 88 -23.90 -17.10 -6.70
N ASP A 89 -22.85 -17.54 -7.39
CA ASP A 89 -21.82 -16.69 -8.00
C ASP A 89 -21.17 -15.74 -6.98
N ILE A 90 -20.81 -16.27 -5.81
CA ILE A 90 -20.15 -15.49 -4.75
C ILE A 90 -18.79 -16.07 -4.41
N TYR A 91 -17.89 -15.18 -3.96
CA TYR A 91 -16.56 -15.52 -3.52
C TYR A 91 -16.46 -15.36 -2.00
N ILE A 92 -15.89 -16.35 -1.33
CA ILE A 92 -15.73 -16.35 0.12
C ILE A 92 -14.26 -16.15 0.46
N GLU A 93 -14.01 -15.24 1.37
CA GLU A 93 -12.72 -14.98 2.01
C GLU A 93 -12.81 -15.32 3.49
N ALA A 94 -12.15 -16.40 3.91
CA ALA A 94 -12.14 -16.85 5.32
C ALA A 94 -10.99 -16.19 6.08
N LYS A 95 -11.23 -15.54 7.20
CA LYS A 95 -10.21 -14.78 7.94
C LYS A 95 -10.26 -15.05 9.45
N GLY A 96 -9.15 -15.62 9.96
CA GLY A 96 -8.86 -15.58 11.39
C GLY A 96 -8.28 -14.22 11.80
N HIS A 97 -7.45 -13.63 10.95
CA HIS A 97 -6.83 -12.33 11.14
C HIS A 97 -6.97 -11.46 9.88
N LEU A 98 -7.31 -10.17 10.06
CA LEU A 98 -7.45 -9.19 8.97
C LEU A 98 -6.44 -8.06 9.18
N ASP A 99 -5.22 -8.26 8.70
CA ASP A 99 -4.13 -7.30 8.87
C ASP A 99 -4.27 -6.05 7.97
N LYS A 100 -3.31 -5.12 8.08
CA LYS A 100 -3.33 -3.89 7.27
C LYS A 100 -3.14 -4.18 5.79
N ALA A 101 -2.29 -5.15 5.44
CA ALA A 101 -2.01 -5.49 4.04
C ALA A 101 -3.22 -6.13 3.37
N ASP A 102 -3.91 -7.05 4.10
CA ASP A 102 -5.18 -7.62 3.65
C ASP A 102 -6.24 -6.56 3.41
N ARG A 103 -6.41 -5.63 4.36
CA ARG A 103 -7.41 -4.55 4.22
C ARG A 103 -7.14 -3.66 3.00
N VAL A 104 -5.88 -3.29 2.75
CA VAL A 104 -5.50 -2.50 1.56
C VAL A 104 -5.76 -3.30 0.29
N LYS A 105 -5.33 -4.57 0.25
CA LYS A 105 -5.55 -5.48 -0.89
C LYS A 105 -7.03 -5.60 -1.21
N MET A 106 -7.86 -5.93 -0.22
CA MET A 106 -9.29 -6.16 -0.44
C MET A 106 -10.05 -4.89 -0.84
N ALA A 107 -9.66 -3.73 -0.29
CA ALA A 107 -10.23 -2.45 -0.72
C ALA A 107 -9.92 -2.16 -2.21
N LEU A 108 -8.68 -2.41 -2.65
CA LEU A 108 -8.29 -2.28 -4.06
C LEU A 108 -9.05 -3.26 -4.97
N ILE A 109 -9.20 -4.51 -4.55
CA ILE A 109 -9.96 -5.51 -5.32
C ILE A 109 -11.42 -5.06 -5.48
N LYS A 110 -12.06 -4.58 -4.40
CA LYS A 110 -13.43 -4.08 -4.43
C LYS A 110 -13.60 -2.88 -5.36
N GLU A 111 -12.60 -2.01 -5.42
CA GLU A 111 -12.59 -0.85 -6.31
C GLU A 111 -12.42 -1.25 -7.78
N GLN A 112 -11.50 -2.19 -8.07
CA GLN A 112 -11.14 -2.60 -9.41
C GLN A 112 -12.11 -3.63 -10.02
N HIS A 113 -12.79 -4.42 -9.17
CA HIS A 113 -13.71 -5.49 -9.56
C HIS A 113 -15.06 -5.30 -8.85
N LYS A 114 -15.83 -4.29 -9.26
CA LYS A 114 -17.11 -3.90 -8.63
C LYS A 114 -18.20 -4.93 -8.77
N ASP A 115 -18.12 -5.76 -9.79
CA ASP A 115 -19.03 -6.86 -10.15
C ASP A 115 -18.82 -8.12 -9.30
N LEU A 116 -17.67 -8.27 -8.63
CA LEU A 116 -17.41 -9.43 -7.77
C LEU A 116 -18.14 -9.30 -6.42
N ASP A 117 -19.01 -10.27 -6.11
CA ASP A 117 -19.61 -10.41 -4.77
C ASP A 117 -18.69 -11.20 -3.85
N ILE A 118 -17.75 -10.49 -3.23
CA ILE A 118 -16.83 -11.06 -2.26
C ILE A 118 -17.40 -10.87 -0.86
N ARG A 119 -17.49 -11.97 -0.09
CA ARG A 119 -18.02 -12.00 1.28
C ARG A 119 -17.00 -12.58 2.24
N PHE A 120 -16.92 -12.00 3.43
CA PHE A 120 -16.00 -12.46 4.48
C PHE A 120 -16.67 -13.42 5.43
N VAL A 121 -15.92 -14.45 5.85
CA VAL A 121 -16.29 -15.29 7.00
C VAL A 121 -15.16 -15.21 8.02
N PHE A 122 -15.45 -14.58 9.15
CA PHE A 122 -14.48 -14.38 10.22
C PHE A 122 -14.58 -15.47 11.29
N MET A 123 -13.46 -15.87 11.86
CA MET A 123 -13.47 -16.65 13.09
C MET A 123 -14.08 -15.83 14.25
N ASN A 124 -13.74 -14.52 14.31
CA ASN A 124 -14.30 -13.55 15.27
C ASN A 124 -14.34 -12.16 14.61
N ALA A 125 -15.52 -11.74 14.18
CA ALA A 125 -15.75 -10.46 13.51
C ALA A 125 -15.61 -9.24 14.44
N ARG A 126 -15.63 -9.45 15.78
CA ARG A 126 -15.46 -8.39 16.79
C ARG A 126 -13.99 -8.04 17.05
N ASN A 127 -13.04 -8.80 16.50
CA ASN A 127 -11.63 -8.47 16.59
C ASN A 127 -11.37 -7.07 16.05
N LYS A 128 -10.49 -6.33 16.73
CA LYS A 128 -10.09 -4.99 16.33
C LYS A 128 -9.08 -5.05 15.20
N ILE A 129 -9.16 -4.08 14.27
CA ILE A 129 -8.26 -4.01 13.10
C ILE A 129 -6.78 -3.77 13.48
N TYR A 130 -6.51 -3.29 14.69
CA TYR A 130 -5.20 -3.22 15.35
C TYR A 130 -5.41 -2.95 16.86
N LYS A 131 -4.38 -3.16 17.67
CA LYS A 131 -4.40 -2.90 19.12
C LYS A 131 -4.73 -1.43 19.40
N GLY A 132 -5.79 -1.19 20.20
CA GLY A 132 -6.26 0.16 20.53
C GLY A 132 -7.26 0.78 19.54
N SER A 133 -7.54 0.12 18.41
CA SER A 133 -8.59 0.57 17.48
C SER A 133 -10.00 0.43 18.11
N ARG A 134 -10.88 1.38 17.80
CA ARG A 134 -12.32 1.23 18.08
C ARG A 134 -13.02 0.40 16.98
N THR A 135 -12.47 0.38 15.76
CA THR A 135 -13.03 -0.32 14.59
C THR A 135 -12.78 -1.82 14.67
N THR A 136 -13.81 -2.62 14.50
CA THR A 136 -13.74 -4.08 14.36
C THR A 136 -13.58 -4.51 12.90
N TYR A 137 -13.40 -5.83 12.66
CA TYR A 137 -13.43 -6.40 11.31
C TYR A 137 -14.82 -6.22 10.67
N ALA A 138 -15.89 -6.42 11.45
CA ALA A 138 -17.26 -6.15 11.01
C ALA A 138 -17.47 -4.69 10.60
N ASP A 139 -17.02 -3.74 11.42
CA ASP A 139 -17.12 -2.31 11.10
C ASP A 139 -16.35 -1.96 9.83
N TRP A 140 -15.16 -2.57 9.65
CA TRP A 140 -14.36 -2.37 8.45
C TRP A 140 -15.10 -2.90 7.21
N CYS A 141 -15.66 -4.11 7.27
CA CYS A 141 -16.46 -4.67 6.18
C CYS A 141 -17.65 -3.79 5.82
N ASN A 142 -18.40 -3.35 6.82
CA ASN A 142 -19.56 -2.47 6.63
C ASN A 142 -19.16 -1.15 5.93
N LYS A 143 -18.04 -0.54 6.37
CA LYS A 143 -17.52 0.68 5.77
C LYS A 143 -17.12 0.50 4.30
N HIS A 144 -16.63 -0.69 3.91
CA HIS A 144 -16.18 -1.00 2.55
C HIS A 144 -17.22 -1.77 1.72
N ASN A 145 -18.48 -1.86 2.22
CA ASN A 145 -19.59 -2.56 1.53
C ASN A 145 -19.28 -4.04 1.23
N PHE A 146 -18.60 -4.71 2.16
CA PHE A 146 -18.48 -6.17 2.13
C PHE A 146 -19.54 -6.80 3.02
N ARG A 147 -20.20 -7.84 2.51
CA ARG A 147 -21.01 -8.73 3.36
C ARG A 147 -20.07 -9.61 4.18
N TRP A 148 -20.47 -9.94 5.38
CA TRP A 148 -19.69 -10.78 6.28
C TRP A 148 -20.55 -11.66 7.17
N ALA A 149 -19.97 -12.76 7.64
CA ALA A 149 -20.53 -13.66 8.62
C ALA A 149 -19.45 -14.07 9.64
N GLU A 150 -19.87 -14.74 10.71
CA GLU A 150 -18.98 -15.23 11.76
C GLU A 150 -19.10 -16.75 11.89
N LYS A 151 -17.95 -17.45 11.92
CA LYS A 151 -17.78 -18.89 12.13
C LYS A 151 -18.28 -19.79 11.01
N THR A 152 -19.45 -19.53 10.43
CA THR A 152 -20.07 -20.39 9.41
C THR A 152 -20.57 -19.54 8.25
N ILE A 153 -20.67 -20.13 7.07
CA ILE A 153 -21.30 -19.50 5.91
C ILE A 153 -22.81 -19.61 6.09
N PRO A 154 -23.55 -18.48 6.08
CA PRO A 154 -25.02 -18.51 6.23
C PRO A 154 -25.69 -19.27 5.07
N ALA A 155 -26.70 -20.07 5.39
CA ALA A 155 -27.41 -20.88 4.39
C ALA A 155 -28.08 -20.05 3.28
N GLU A 156 -28.49 -18.82 3.60
CA GLU A 156 -29.06 -17.87 2.63
C GLU A 156 -28.04 -17.41 1.56
N TRP A 157 -26.75 -17.62 1.78
CA TRP A 157 -25.71 -17.29 0.78
C TRP A 157 -25.59 -18.34 -0.33
N PHE A 158 -26.16 -19.53 -0.12
CA PHE A 158 -26.18 -20.60 -1.13
C PHE A 158 -27.37 -20.51 -2.09
N LYS A 159 -28.34 -19.65 -1.79
CA LYS A 159 -29.56 -19.48 -2.61
C LYS A 159 -29.38 -18.31 -3.58
N LYS A 160 -29.81 -18.53 -4.82
CA LYS A 160 -30.03 -17.44 -5.80
C LYS A 160 -31.20 -16.58 -5.37
#